data_d62fa5a9c20bbd531c1797c7837ff13a
#
_entry.id   d62fa5a9c20bbd531c1797c7837ff13a
#
_cell.length_a   1.000
_cell.length_b   1.000
_cell.length_c   1.000
_cell.angle_alpha   90.00
_cell.angle_beta   90.00
_cell.angle_gamma   90.00
#
_symmetry.space_group_name_H-M   'P 1'
#
loop_
_entity.id
_entity.type
_entity.pdbx_description
1 polymer ?
#
loop_
_entity_poly.entity_id
_entity_poly.type
_entity_poly.pdbx_seq_one_letter_code
_entity_poly.pdbx_strand_id
1 'polypeptide(L)'
;RRGAEPVIAPMLRVEFADEIEVGLSRISALLFTSPNGVRAWLSGRSETDLPAFCVGDATAAAALEAGFSKVRSAGGDANDLIALCEARLVPGRHRLLHLRGAHIAHDIAGALQARGFEVDEAVIYEAVAKDQLPKKAAQLIRQRELAVALFHSQRAAVAFTALVEDADLSDHLNTVIAVAISQAAANGLVRSDWAAVKVAETPNENDMLGRIGFDL
;
A
#
# COMPACT_ATOMS: atom_id res chain seq x y z
N ARG A 1 -6.86 1.58 -25.29
CA ARG A 1 -7.81 2.60 -24.78
C ARG A 1 -9.21 2.05 -24.98
N ARG A 2 -9.88 1.60 -23.91
CA ARG A 2 -11.20 0.95 -23.96
C ARG A 2 -12.36 1.98 -23.88
N GLY A 3 -12.18 3.18 -24.44
CA GLY A 3 -13.24 4.22 -24.48
C GLY A 3 -13.50 4.95 -23.15
N ALA A 4 -12.80 4.62 -22.05
CA ALA A 4 -12.91 5.30 -20.77
C ALA A 4 -11.67 6.17 -20.48
N GLU A 5 -11.87 7.33 -19.90
CA GLU A 5 -10.81 8.21 -19.40
C GLU A 5 -10.53 7.87 -17.92
N PRO A 6 -9.33 7.35 -17.56
CA PRO A 6 -9.01 7.04 -16.19
C PRO A 6 -8.70 8.31 -15.40
N VAL A 7 -9.26 8.42 -14.19
CA VAL A 7 -8.96 9.48 -13.24
C VAL A 7 -8.38 8.87 -11.97
N ILE A 8 -7.14 9.25 -11.65
CA ILE A 8 -6.49 8.81 -10.42
C ILE A 8 -6.95 9.72 -9.27
N ALA A 9 -7.66 9.14 -8.31
CA ALA A 9 -8.22 9.84 -7.17
C ALA A 9 -7.88 9.10 -5.87
N PRO A 10 -6.65 9.22 -5.33
CA PRO A 10 -6.27 8.51 -4.11
C PRO A 10 -7.06 9.04 -2.92
N MET A 11 -7.70 8.13 -2.16
CA MET A 11 -8.46 8.44 -0.95
C MET A 11 -7.59 8.48 0.30
N LEU A 12 -6.37 7.96 0.20
CA LEU A 12 -5.39 7.95 1.27
C LEU A 12 -4.22 8.87 0.91
N ARG A 13 -3.60 9.47 1.94
CA ARG A 13 -2.30 10.12 1.85
C ARG A 13 -1.32 9.38 2.75
N VAL A 14 -0.06 9.39 2.39
CA VAL A 14 1.00 8.82 3.23
C VAL A 14 1.59 9.97 4.04
N GLU A 15 1.57 9.81 5.35
CA GLU A 15 2.24 10.71 6.30
C GLU A 15 3.48 10.00 6.81
N PHE A 16 4.60 10.69 6.81
CA PHE A 16 5.86 10.18 7.36
C PHE A 16 5.97 10.59 8.82
N ALA A 17 6.64 9.79 9.62
CA ALA A 17 6.97 10.17 10.98
C ALA A 17 7.88 11.41 10.97
N ASP A 18 7.60 12.36 11.85
CA ASP A 18 8.39 13.61 11.96
C ASP A 18 9.84 13.31 12.37
N GLU A 19 10.02 12.30 13.24
CA GLU A 19 11.32 11.85 13.71
C GLU A 19 11.42 10.33 13.69
N ILE A 20 12.57 9.81 13.26
CA ILE A 20 12.86 8.37 13.26
C ILE A 20 13.95 8.11 14.30
N GLU A 21 13.51 7.90 15.54
CA GLU A 21 14.39 7.62 16.67
C GLU A 21 14.76 6.13 16.72
N VAL A 22 15.74 5.72 15.91
CA VAL A 22 16.29 4.36 15.93
C VAL A 22 17.80 4.37 16.00
N GLY A 23 18.35 3.56 16.87
CA GLY A 23 19.78 3.32 16.95
C GLY A 23 20.24 2.36 15.84
N LEU A 24 21.19 2.80 15.02
CA LEU A 24 21.74 1.96 13.95
C LEU A 24 22.96 1.13 14.39
N SER A 25 23.43 1.31 15.63
CA SER A 25 24.54 0.51 16.15
C SER A 25 24.16 -0.97 16.14
N ARG A 26 25.00 -1.79 15.51
CA ARG A 26 24.79 -3.24 15.33
C ARG A 26 23.67 -3.66 14.36
N ILE A 27 22.97 -2.71 13.70
CA ILE A 27 22.04 -3.07 12.61
C ILE A 27 22.86 -3.56 11.41
N SER A 28 22.53 -4.74 10.94
CA SER A 28 23.20 -5.40 9.81
C SER A 28 22.46 -5.19 8.49
N ALA A 29 21.14 -4.98 8.54
CA ALA A 29 20.33 -4.71 7.36
C ALA A 29 19.01 -4.01 7.74
N LEU A 30 18.50 -3.21 6.79
CA LEU A 30 17.18 -2.59 6.82
C LEU A 30 16.21 -3.45 6.00
N LEU A 31 15.00 -3.65 6.52
CA LEU A 31 13.93 -4.38 5.83
C LEU A 31 12.85 -3.39 5.39
N PHE A 32 12.51 -3.42 4.10
CA PHE A 32 11.49 -2.57 3.50
C PHE A 32 10.41 -3.41 2.81
N THR A 33 9.16 -3.23 3.21
CA THR A 33 8.01 -3.92 2.61
C THR A 33 7.22 -3.06 1.63
N SER A 34 7.62 -1.80 1.45
CA SER A 34 6.95 -0.84 0.57
C SER A 34 7.91 0.26 0.10
N PRO A 35 7.74 0.79 -1.12
CA PRO A 35 8.44 2.01 -1.54
C PRO A 35 8.21 3.21 -0.60
N ASN A 36 7.06 3.25 0.09
CA ASN A 36 6.78 4.30 1.06
C ASN A 36 7.70 4.23 2.28
N GLY A 37 8.10 3.03 2.71
CA GLY A 37 9.09 2.87 3.77
C GLY A 37 10.45 3.45 3.41
N VAL A 38 10.89 3.26 2.15
CA VAL A 38 12.13 3.85 1.64
C VAL A 38 12.04 5.39 1.62
N ARG A 39 10.93 5.94 1.12
CA ARG A 39 10.72 7.40 1.09
C ARG A 39 10.64 7.99 2.49
N ALA A 40 9.94 7.33 3.40
CA ALA A 40 9.83 7.75 4.79
C ALA A 40 11.19 7.74 5.49
N TRP A 41 12.02 6.72 5.24
CA TRP A 41 13.38 6.68 5.76
C TRP A 41 14.19 7.90 5.34
N LEU A 42 14.17 8.24 4.05
CA LEU A 42 14.92 9.40 3.52
C LEU A 42 14.35 10.76 3.91
N SER A 43 13.10 10.84 4.37
CA SER A 43 12.54 12.11 4.86
C SER A 43 13.17 12.57 6.18
N GLY A 44 13.62 11.62 7.01
CA GLY A 44 14.21 11.90 8.32
C GLY A 44 15.65 11.38 8.49
N ARG A 45 16.18 10.65 7.51
CA ARG A 45 17.49 9.99 7.59
C ARG A 45 18.21 10.01 6.24
N SER A 46 19.53 9.89 6.29
CA SER A 46 20.39 9.88 5.08
C SER A 46 21.27 8.63 4.95
N GLU A 47 21.18 7.70 5.89
CA GLU A 47 22.01 6.51 5.91
C GLU A 47 21.55 5.51 4.85
N THR A 48 22.35 5.34 3.80
CA THR A 48 22.11 4.42 2.67
C THR A 48 23.21 3.36 2.52
N ASP A 49 24.20 3.33 3.43
CA ASP A 49 25.31 2.37 3.40
C ASP A 49 24.94 0.97 3.92
N LEU A 50 23.87 0.90 4.74
CA LEU A 50 23.37 -0.37 5.24
C LEU A 50 22.69 -1.17 4.10
N PRO A 51 22.82 -2.50 4.09
CA PRO A 51 22.08 -3.34 3.17
C PRO A 51 20.56 -3.15 3.30
N ALA A 52 19.87 -2.94 2.18
CA ALA A 52 18.41 -2.85 2.10
C ALA A 52 17.84 -4.14 1.51
N PHE A 53 17.06 -4.86 2.30
CA PHE A 53 16.33 -6.04 1.88
C PHE A 53 14.88 -5.64 1.63
N CYS A 54 14.42 -5.82 0.40
CA CYS A 54 13.13 -5.33 -0.09
C CYS A 54 12.22 -6.51 -0.43
N VAL A 55 10.95 -6.41 -0.10
CA VAL A 55 9.95 -7.45 -0.38
C VAL A 55 9.84 -7.76 -1.87
N GLY A 56 9.91 -6.75 -2.73
CA GLY A 56 9.78 -6.92 -4.17
C GLY A 56 10.48 -5.83 -4.97
N ASP A 57 10.46 -5.99 -6.29
CA ASP A 57 11.26 -5.18 -7.23
C ASP A 57 10.91 -3.69 -7.21
N ALA A 58 9.65 -3.33 -7.02
CA ALA A 58 9.25 -1.93 -6.93
C ALA A 58 9.85 -1.23 -5.69
N THR A 59 9.96 -1.95 -4.56
CA THR A 59 10.61 -1.44 -3.34
C THR A 59 12.12 -1.38 -3.51
N ALA A 60 12.70 -2.38 -4.17
CA ALA A 60 14.13 -2.40 -4.47
C ALA A 60 14.54 -1.29 -5.44
N ALA A 61 13.74 -1.03 -6.47
CA ALA A 61 13.96 0.10 -7.39
C ALA A 61 13.94 1.44 -6.63
N ALA A 62 12.95 1.65 -5.75
CA ALA A 62 12.89 2.84 -4.92
C ALA A 62 14.13 2.98 -4.01
N ALA A 63 14.64 1.88 -3.45
CA ALA A 63 15.85 1.90 -2.63
C ALA A 63 17.10 2.24 -3.44
N LEU A 64 17.24 1.72 -4.67
CA LEU A 64 18.33 2.07 -5.58
C LEU A 64 18.29 3.56 -5.97
N GLU A 65 17.10 4.06 -6.35
CA GLU A 65 16.89 5.48 -6.67
C GLU A 65 17.19 6.39 -5.47
N ALA A 66 16.96 5.89 -4.26
CA ALA A 66 17.26 6.54 -3.00
C ALA A 66 18.77 6.56 -2.64
N GLY A 67 19.62 5.90 -3.42
CA GLY A 67 21.06 5.87 -3.21
C GLY A 67 21.58 4.72 -2.34
N PHE A 68 20.74 3.74 -2.01
CA PHE A 68 21.25 2.53 -1.35
C PHE A 68 22.15 1.73 -2.29
N SER A 69 23.37 1.45 -1.85
CA SER A 69 24.37 0.75 -2.67
C SER A 69 24.25 -0.79 -2.61
N LYS A 70 23.59 -1.32 -1.59
CA LYS A 70 23.48 -2.76 -1.30
C LYS A 70 22.01 -3.18 -1.21
N VAL A 71 21.32 -3.21 -2.34
CA VAL A 71 19.90 -3.55 -2.41
C VAL A 71 19.70 -5.01 -2.81
N ARG A 72 18.74 -5.68 -2.18
CA ARG A 72 18.29 -7.03 -2.54
C ARG A 72 16.78 -7.06 -2.58
N SER A 73 16.23 -7.55 -3.68
CA SER A 73 14.81 -7.84 -3.82
C SER A 73 14.55 -9.31 -3.50
N ALA A 74 13.47 -9.59 -2.76
CA ALA A 74 12.95 -10.94 -2.60
C ALA A 74 12.08 -11.37 -3.81
N GLY A 75 11.62 -10.41 -4.61
CA GLY A 75 10.87 -10.64 -5.85
C GLY A 75 9.42 -11.09 -5.63
N GLY A 76 8.88 -11.00 -4.42
CA GLY A 76 7.58 -11.55 -4.11
C GLY A 76 6.89 -10.91 -2.90
N ASP A 77 6.58 -11.72 -1.91
CA ASP A 77 5.80 -11.35 -0.73
C ASP A 77 6.63 -11.34 0.58
N ALA A 78 5.95 -11.29 1.72
CA ALA A 78 6.58 -11.30 3.04
C ALA A 78 7.35 -12.60 3.32
N ASN A 79 6.87 -13.75 2.84
CA ASN A 79 7.52 -15.03 3.02
C ASN A 79 8.82 -15.09 2.21
N ASP A 80 8.81 -14.53 1.00
CA ASP A 80 10.02 -14.44 0.16
C ASP A 80 11.07 -13.54 0.81
N LEU A 81 10.65 -12.43 1.46
CA LEU A 81 11.58 -11.58 2.21
C LEU A 81 12.19 -12.32 3.41
N ILE A 82 11.41 -13.09 4.14
CA ILE A 82 11.89 -13.94 5.24
C ILE A 82 12.89 -14.95 4.70
N ALA A 83 12.58 -15.68 3.64
CA ALA A 83 13.46 -16.65 3.00
C ALA A 83 14.76 -16.00 2.50
N LEU A 84 14.69 -14.79 1.95
CA LEU A 84 15.88 -14.03 1.54
C LEU A 84 16.78 -13.71 2.73
N CYS A 85 16.20 -13.32 3.88
CA CYS A 85 16.96 -13.07 5.10
C CYS A 85 17.67 -14.33 5.58
N GLU A 86 16.98 -15.49 5.64
CA GLU A 86 17.57 -16.79 6.03
C GLU A 86 18.69 -17.21 5.09
N ALA A 87 18.55 -16.97 3.80
CA ALA A 87 19.56 -17.36 2.81
C ALA A 87 20.83 -16.48 2.85
N ARG A 88 20.78 -15.30 3.44
CA ARG A 88 21.86 -14.29 3.34
C ARG A 88 22.44 -13.86 4.67
N LEU A 89 21.76 -14.13 5.77
CA LEU A 89 22.10 -13.66 7.09
C LEU A 89 22.16 -14.84 8.07
N VAL A 90 22.88 -14.66 9.16
CA VAL A 90 23.04 -15.72 10.17
C VAL A 90 22.29 -15.29 11.44
N PRO A 91 21.31 -16.09 11.90
CA PRO A 91 20.62 -15.85 13.17
C PRO A 91 21.62 -15.71 14.34
N GLY A 92 21.30 -14.83 15.29
CA GLY A 92 22.14 -14.52 16.44
C GLY A 92 23.39 -13.67 16.15
N ARG A 93 23.76 -13.46 14.88
CA ARG A 93 24.89 -12.60 14.48
C ARG A 93 24.45 -11.30 13.82
N HIS A 94 23.28 -11.30 13.18
CA HIS A 94 22.77 -10.17 12.44
C HIS A 94 21.51 -9.64 13.12
N ARG A 95 21.51 -8.34 13.43
CA ARG A 95 20.37 -7.60 13.91
C ARG A 95 19.75 -6.84 12.76
N LEU A 96 18.44 -6.92 12.62
CA LEU A 96 17.67 -6.36 11.52
C LEU A 96 16.81 -5.21 12.03
N LEU A 97 16.52 -4.24 11.16
CA LEU A 97 15.58 -3.17 11.44
C LEU A 97 14.48 -3.19 10.39
N HIS A 98 13.27 -3.54 10.79
CA HIS A 98 12.09 -3.52 9.93
C HIS A 98 11.44 -2.12 9.97
N LEU A 99 11.57 -1.41 8.86
CA LEU A 99 11.04 -0.07 8.64
C LEU A 99 9.66 -0.18 7.98
N ARG A 100 8.60 0.01 8.77
CA ARG A 100 7.24 -0.33 8.34
C ARG A 100 6.23 0.81 8.49
N GLY A 101 5.09 0.63 7.87
CA GLY A 101 3.91 1.45 8.14
C GLY A 101 3.20 1.06 9.43
N ALA A 102 2.33 1.94 9.92
CA ALA A 102 1.51 1.70 11.12
C ALA A 102 0.62 0.45 10.97
N HIS A 103 0.12 0.17 9.76
CA HIS A 103 -0.67 -1.02 9.48
C HIS A 103 0.20 -2.16 8.98
N ILE A 104 0.07 -3.32 9.61
CA ILE A 104 0.82 -4.54 9.30
C ILE A 104 -0.12 -5.51 8.57
N ALA A 105 0.28 -5.98 7.39
CA ALA A 105 -0.39 -7.06 6.70
C ALA A 105 0.17 -8.44 7.12
N HIS A 106 1.47 -8.50 7.45
CA HIS A 106 2.17 -9.71 7.84
C HIS A 106 3.17 -9.40 8.96
N ASP A 107 3.23 -10.25 9.96
CA ASP A 107 4.19 -10.16 11.07
C ASP A 107 5.57 -10.71 10.67
N ILE A 108 6.31 -9.93 9.90
CA ILE A 108 7.66 -10.29 9.43
C ILE A 108 8.65 -10.34 10.60
N ALA A 109 8.54 -9.41 11.54
CA ALA A 109 9.44 -9.35 12.68
C ALA A 109 9.29 -10.59 13.56
N GLY A 110 8.07 -10.93 13.96
CA GLY A 110 7.82 -12.14 14.76
C GLY A 110 8.24 -13.42 14.02
N ALA A 111 8.00 -13.50 12.71
CA ALA A 111 8.41 -14.63 11.91
C ALA A 111 9.95 -14.81 11.82
N LEU A 112 10.71 -13.72 11.73
CA LEU A 112 12.17 -13.74 11.75
C LEU A 112 12.73 -14.00 13.16
N GLN A 113 12.10 -13.43 14.19
CA GLN A 113 12.46 -13.70 15.59
C GLN A 113 12.28 -15.18 15.95
N ALA A 114 11.21 -15.82 15.49
CA ALA A 114 10.99 -17.26 15.66
C ALA A 114 12.08 -18.11 14.97
N ARG A 115 12.83 -17.53 14.02
CA ARG A 115 13.98 -18.15 13.33
C ARG A 115 15.33 -17.76 13.94
N GLY A 116 15.31 -17.06 15.09
CA GLY A 116 16.51 -16.71 15.87
C GLY A 116 17.21 -15.42 15.42
N PHE A 117 16.57 -14.57 14.59
CA PHE A 117 17.09 -13.24 14.31
C PHE A 117 16.71 -12.24 15.41
N GLU A 118 17.60 -11.29 15.70
CA GLU A 118 17.23 -10.08 16.43
C GLU A 118 16.60 -9.08 15.45
N VAL A 119 15.35 -8.69 15.68
CA VAL A 119 14.63 -7.76 14.80
C VAL A 119 14.04 -6.64 15.62
N ASP A 120 14.45 -5.41 15.32
CA ASP A 120 13.80 -4.19 15.79
C ASP A 120 12.76 -3.74 14.75
N GLU A 121 11.74 -3.03 15.20
CA GLU A 121 10.76 -2.41 14.33
C GLU A 121 10.68 -0.91 14.56
N ALA A 122 10.48 -0.17 13.49
CA ALA A 122 10.13 1.24 13.56
C ALA A 122 8.95 1.53 12.64
N VAL A 123 7.90 2.15 13.19
CA VAL A 123 6.80 2.71 12.42
C VAL A 123 7.24 4.07 11.92
N ILE A 124 7.48 4.19 10.63
CA ILE A 124 8.04 5.40 10.02
C ILE A 124 7.10 6.08 9.02
N TYR A 125 5.93 5.51 8.76
CA TYR A 125 4.87 6.14 7.97
C TYR A 125 3.50 5.58 8.31
N GLU A 126 2.47 6.33 7.96
CA GLU A 126 1.09 5.88 8.00
C GLU A 126 0.34 6.31 6.73
N ALA A 127 -0.56 5.46 6.26
CA ALA A 127 -1.51 5.85 5.23
C ALA A 127 -2.82 6.27 5.92
N VAL A 128 -3.13 7.56 5.90
CA VAL A 128 -4.32 8.14 6.53
C VAL A 128 -5.36 8.52 5.47
N ALA A 129 -6.62 8.54 5.85
CA ALA A 129 -7.66 9.03 4.98
C ALA A 129 -7.46 10.52 4.69
N LYS A 130 -7.83 10.96 3.50
CA LYS A 130 -7.90 12.40 3.18
C LYS A 130 -9.08 13.01 3.91
N ASP A 131 -9.02 14.32 4.09
CA ASP A 131 -10.07 15.10 4.76
C ASP A 131 -11.20 15.47 3.80
N GLN A 132 -10.97 15.36 2.49
CA GLN A 132 -11.93 15.73 1.44
C GLN A 132 -11.76 14.86 0.20
N LEU A 133 -12.86 14.65 -0.52
CA LEU A 133 -12.82 14.04 -1.85
C LEU A 133 -11.90 14.84 -2.77
N PRO A 134 -11.04 14.18 -3.56
CA PRO A 134 -10.29 14.84 -4.62
C PRO A 134 -11.25 15.61 -5.55
N LYS A 135 -10.95 16.89 -5.82
CA LYS A 135 -11.83 17.82 -6.54
C LYS A 135 -12.39 17.23 -7.85
N LYS A 136 -11.54 16.56 -8.63
CA LYS A 136 -11.97 15.95 -9.90
C LYS A 136 -12.95 14.80 -9.67
N ALA A 137 -12.75 13.95 -8.65
CA ALA A 137 -13.68 12.88 -8.30
C ALA A 137 -15.03 13.44 -7.85
N ALA A 138 -15.02 14.42 -6.95
CA ALA A 138 -16.24 15.10 -6.50
C ALA A 138 -17.02 15.72 -7.64
N GLN A 139 -16.33 16.35 -8.61
CA GLN A 139 -16.94 16.91 -9.80
C GLN A 139 -17.62 15.85 -10.65
N LEU A 140 -16.92 14.77 -10.99
CA LEU A 140 -17.45 13.68 -11.82
C LEU A 140 -18.67 13.00 -11.18
N ILE A 141 -18.64 12.79 -9.86
CA ILE A 141 -19.78 12.23 -9.11
C ILE A 141 -20.97 13.20 -9.19
N ARG A 142 -20.77 14.47 -8.88
CA ARG A 142 -21.84 15.49 -8.90
C ARG A 142 -22.47 15.65 -10.27
N GLN A 143 -21.69 15.56 -11.33
CA GLN A 143 -22.15 15.66 -12.73
C GLN A 143 -22.72 14.33 -13.27
N ARG A 144 -22.67 13.22 -12.49
CA ARG A 144 -23.06 11.87 -12.91
C ARG A 144 -22.26 11.37 -14.13
N GLU A 145 -21.01 11.83 -14.24
CA GLU A 145 -20.06 11.44 -15.29
C GLU A 145 -19.13 10.30 -14.87
N LEU A 146 -19.15 9.92 -13.58
CA LEU A 146 -18.43 8.76 -13.10
C LEU A 146 -19.21 7.48 -13.42
N ALA A 147 -18.69 6.66 -14.33
CA ALA A 147 -19.33 5.39 -14.68
C ALA A 147 -18.86 4.24 -13.79
N VAL A 148 -17.57 4.21 -13.45
CA VAL A 148 -16.95 3.10 -12.70
C VAL A 148 -15.97 3.65 -11.67
N ALA A 149 -15.95 3.05 -10.47
CA ALA A 149 -14.96 3.29 -9.44
C ALA A 149 -14.23 1.98 -9.07
N LEU A 150 -12.89 2.03 -9.04
CA LEU A 150 -12.04 0.87 -8.74
C LEU A 150 -11.44 0.98 -7.34
N PHE A 151 -11.52 -0.09 -6.56
CA PHE A 151 -11.06 -0.14 -5.17
C PHE A 151 -10.06 -1.27 -4.96
N HIS A 152 -8.80 -0.90 -4.74
CA HIS A 152 -7.68 -1.84 -4.52
C HIS A 152 -7.47 -2.21 -3.05
N SER A 153 -8.25 -1.65 -2.12
CA SER A 153 -8.18 -1.99 -0.70
C SER A 153 -9.45 -1.61 0.05
N GLN A 154 -9.75 -2.34 1.12
CA GLN A 154 -10.85 -2.02 2.02
C GLN A 154 -10.73 -0.60 2.62
N ARG A 155 -9.52 -0.17 2.98
CA ARG A 155 -9.28 1.15 3.56
C ARG A 155 -9.61 2.27 2.58
N ALA A 156 -9.23 2.12 1.31
CA ALA A 156 -9.57 3.10 0.28
C ALA A 156 -11.09 3.14 0.02
N ALA A 157 -11.76 1.99 0.05
CA ALA A 157 -13.21 1.89 -0.11
C ALA A 157 -13.94 2.59 1.05
N VAL A 158 -13.56 2.31 2.30
CA VAL A 158 -14.13 2.95 3.50
C VAL A 158 -13.90 4.47 3.46
N ALA A 159 -12.67 4.91 3.16
CA ALA A 159 -12.36 6.33 3.07
C ALA A 159 -13.17 7.04 1.98
N PHE A 160 -13.30 6.42 0.80
CA PHE A 160 -14.13 6.95 -0.28
C PHE A 160 -15.59 7.12 0.15
N THR A 161 -16.17 6.08 0.75
CA THR A 161 -17.58 6.09 1.18
C THR A 161 -17.83 7.20 2.21
N ALA A 162 -16.95 7.34 3.21
CA ALA A 162 -17.05 8.40 4.20
C ALA A 162 -16.92 9.80 3.56
N LEU A 163 -15.95 10.00 2.67
CA LEU A 163 -15.76 11.28 2.00
C LEU A 163 -16.90 11.67 1.03
N VAL A 164 -17.57 10.67 0.44
CA VAL A 164 -18.76 10.90 -0.40
C VAL A 164 -19.95 11.28 0.49
N GLU A 165 -20.13 10.64 1.63
CA GLU A 165 -21.15 10.96 2.63
C GLU A 165 -20.95 12.38 3.17
N ASP A 166 -19.73 12.73 3.58
CA ASP A 166 -19.36 14.08 4.07
C ASP A 166 -19.57 15.17 3.02
N ALA A 167 -19.44 14.83 1.74
CA ALA A 167 -19.66 15.75 0.61
C ALA A 167 -21.12 15.84 0.14
N ASP A 168 -22.04 15.08 0.78
CA ASP A 168 -23.46 15.01 0.42
C ASP A 168 -23.70 14.51 -1.02
N LEU A 169 -22.89 13.51 -1.45
CA LEU A 169 -22.91 12.97 -2.80
C LEU A 169 -23.33 11.48 -2.88
N SER A 170 -23.81 10.89 -1.78
CA SER A 170 -24.17 9.46 -1.71
C SER A 170 -25.23 9.07 -2.75
N ASP A 171 -26.25 9.89 -2.94
CA ASP A 171 -27.32 9.65 -3.92
C ASP A 171 -26.87 9.68 -5.39
N HIS A 172 -25.66 10.18 -5.64
CA HIS A 172 -25.10 10.23 -6.99
C HIS A 172 -24.38 8.94 -7.39
N LEU A 173 -24.19 8.00 -6.44
CA LEU A 173 -23.51 6.74 -6.68
C LEU A 173 -24.42 5.66 -7.28
N ASN A 174 -25.73 5.86 -7.30
CA ASN A 174 -26.71 4.90 -7.82
C ASN A 174 -26.60 4.61 -9.32
N THR A 175 -25.79 5.35 -10.05
CA THR A 175 -25.43 5.12 -11.46
C THR A 175 -24.00 4.60 -11.65
N VAL A 176 -23.22 4.46 -10.57
CA VAL A 176 -21.80 4.10 -10.59
C VAL A 176 -21.63 2.62 -10.29
N ILE A 177 -20.84 1.92 -11.11
CA ILE A 177 -20.43 0.54 -10.83
C ILE A 177 -19.16 0.60 -9.98
N ALA A 178 -19.20 0.00 -8.79
CA ALA A 178 -18.02 -0.22 -7.98
C ALA A 178 -17.37 -1.57 -8.32
N VAL A 179 -16.05 -1.58 -8.54
CA VAL A 179 -15.29 -2.81 -8.74
C VAL A 179 -14.21 -2.92 -7.67
N ALA A 180 -14.27 -3.96 -6.87
CA ALA A 180 -13.36 -4.22 -5.77
C ALA A 180 -12.38 -5.36 -6.11
N ILE A 181 -11.11 -5.19 -5.72
CA ILE A 181 -10.07 -6.20 -5.94
C ILE A 181 -10.28 -7.47 -5.12
N SER A 182 -11.06 -7.39 -4.04
CA SER A 182 -11.35 -8.51 -3.13
C SER A 182 -12.65 -8.29 -2.37
N GLN A 183 -13.17 -9.34 -1.75
CA GLN A 183 -14.33 -9.25 -0.88
C GLN A 183 -14.09 -8.30 0.30
N ALA A 184 -12.88 -8.27 0.86
CA ALA A 184 -12.53 -7.31 1.92
C ALA A 184 -12.68 -5.85 1.45
N ALA A 185 -12.27 -5.54 0.22
CA ALA A 185 -12.45 -4.21 -0.36
C ALA A 185 -13.94 -3.90 -0.59
N ALA A 186 -14.72 -4.86 -1.09
CA ALA A 186 -16.16 -4.70 -1.28
C ALA A 186 -16.93 -4.45 0.03
N ASN A 187 -16.49 -5.05 1.13
CA ASN A 187 -17.10 -4.84 2.45
C ASN A 187 -16.96 -3.38 2.93
N GLY A 188 -16.02 -2.61 2.39
CA GLY A 188 -15.89 -1.18 2.64
C GLY A 188 -16.91 -0.30 1.91
N LEU A 189 -17.71 -0.86 0.99
CA LEU A 189 -18.64 -0.14 0.11
C LEU A 189 -20.12 -0.24 0.54
N VAL A 190 -20.42 -0.95 1.60
CA VAL A 190 -21.80 -1.34 2.01
C VAL A 190 -22.69 -0.17 2.44
N ARG A 191 -22.14 1.03 2.62
CA ARG A 191 -22.88 2.21 3.10
C ARG A 191 -23.51 3.06 2.01
N SER A 192 -23.29 2.73 0.73
CA SER A 192 -23.73 3.55 -0.41
C SER A 192 -24.55 2.73 -1.39
N ASP A 193 -25.53 3.35 -2.01
CA ASP A 193 -26.35 2.76 -3.06
C ASP A 193 -25.63 2.84 -4.40
N TRP A 194 -24.89 1.77 -4.74
CA TRP A 194 -24.21 1.61 -6.01
C TRP A 194 -25.14 1.03 -7.08
N ALA A 195 -24.92 1.38 -8.37
CA ALA A 195 -25.59 0.67 -9.46
C ALA A 195 -25.32 -0.84 -9.44
N ALA A 196 -24.08 -1.19 -9.12
CA ALA A 196 -23.65 -2.56 -8.83
C ALA A 196 -22.32 -2.55 -8.07
N VAL A 197 -22.09 -3.59 -7.26
CA VAL A 197 -20.78 -3.87 -6.68
C VAL A 197 -20.27 -5.18 -7.24
N LYS A 198 -19.15 -5.14 -7.94
CA LYS A 198 -18.50 -6.32 -8.54
C LYS A 198 -17.19 -6.60 -7.83
N VAL A 199 -16.85 -7.86 -7.65
CA VAL A 199 -15.60 -8.30 -7.02
C VAL A 199 -14.77 -9.08 -8.03
N ALA A 200 -13.47 -8.83 -8.08
CA ALA A 200 -12.54 -9.62 -8.86
C ALA A 200 -12.48 -11.07 -8.34
N GLU A 201 -12.41 -12.05 -9.22
CA GLU A 201 -12.28 -13.46 -8.83
C GLU A 201 -10.90 -13.74 -8.26
N THR A 202 -9.89 -13.16 -8.88
CA THR A 202 -8.52 -13.17 -8.39
C THR A 202 -8.09 -11.74 -8.08
N PRO A 203 -7.33 -11.49 -6.99
CA PRO A 203 -6.98 -10.14 -6.55
C PRO A 203 -5.86 -9.53 -7.42
N ASN A 204 -6.14 -9.31 -8.70
CA ASN A 204 -5.24 -8.66 -9.63
C ASN A 204 -5.97 -7.63 -10.51
N GLU A 205 -5.20 -6.74 -11.10
CA GLU A 205 -5.73 -5.62 -11.88
C GLU A 205 -6.42 -6.07 -13.18
N ASN A 206 -5.91 -7.11 -13.85
CA ASN A 206 -6.51 -7.62 -15.09
C ASN A 206 -7.93 -8.14 -14.84
N ASP A 207 -8.13 -8.85 -13.74
CA ASP A 207 -9.45 -9.38 -13.41
C ASP A 207 -10.42 -8.26 -12.98
N MET A 208 -9.94 -7.27 -12.22
CA MET A 208 -10.72 -6.07 -11.92
C MET A 208 -11.17 -5.36 -13.21
N LEU A 209 -10.26 -5.16 -14.16
CA LEU A 209 -10.57 -4.50 -15.43
C LEU A 209 -11.55 -5.34 -16.28
N GLY A 210 -11.46 -6.66 -16.21
CA GLY A 210 -12.43 -7.58 -16.84
C GLY A 210 -13.85 -7.43 -16.30
N ARG A 211 -14.01 -7.00 -15.04
CA ARG A 211 -15.33 -6.80 -14.40
C ARG A 211 -16.01 -5.48 -14.79
N ILE A 212 -15.32 -4.56 -15.42
CA ILE A 212 -15.89 -3.25 -15.78
C ILE A 212 -17.07 -3.42 -16.75
N GLY A 213 -17.02 -4.43 -17.64
CA GLY A 213 -18.16 -4.76 -18.51
C GLY A 213 -18.40 -3.75 -19.62
N PHE A 214 -17.37 -3.04 -20.08
CA PHE A 214 -17.43 -2.39 -21.37
C PHE A 214 -17.35 -3.48 -22.44
N ASP A 215 -18.40 -3.63 -23.24
CA ASP A 215 -18.36 -4.46 -24.44
C ASP A 215 -17.21 -3.98 -25.33
N LEU A 216 -16.29 -4.90 -25.62
CA LEU A 216 -15.07 -4.68 -26.38
C LEU A 216 -15.34 -4.91 -27.86
#